data_873ea25689b2157b4b3c7ba03b2cb54c
#
_entry.id   873ea25689b2157b4b3c7ba03b2cb54c
#
_cell.length_a   1.000
_cell.length_b   1.000
_cell.length_c   1.000
_cell.angle_alpha   90.00
_cell.angle_beta   90.00
_cell.angle_gamma   90.00
#
_symmetry.space_group_name_H-M   'P 1'
#
loop_
_entity.id
_entity.type
_entity.pdbx_description
1 polymer ?
#
loop_
_entity_poly.entity_id
_entity_poly.type
_entity_poly.pdbx_seq_one_letter_code
_entity_poly.pdbx_strand_id
1 'polypeptide(L)'
;MINVLIVDDDAMVAELNRRYVAQLSGFHCCGTASTLEKAKEIIFHSGHHIDLILLDIYMQKENGLDLLPVLHSEGCKCDVIVISSAADATTIKDSLHYGVVDYLIKPFQASRFEEALTGWRQKKMALEKHQYYDQAELDQLIHGSSSNEQDPRRLPKGLTPQTLRTLC
;
A
#
# COMPACT_ATOMS: atom_id res chain seq x y z
N MET A 1 17.06 5.68 2.25
CA MET A 1 15.87 6.19 2.94
C MET A 1 14.66 6.08 2.04
N ILE A 2 13.59 5.50 2.55
CA ILE A 2 12.35 5.32 1.80
C ILE A 2 11.50 6.56 1.94
N ASN A 3 11.17 7.19 0.82
CA ASN A 3 10.39 8.42 0.81
C ASN A 3 8.90 8.12 0.71
N VAL A 4 8.14 8.60 1.66
CA VAL A 4 6.70 8.36 1.78
C VAL A 4 5.95 9.67 1.58
N LEU A 5 4.95 9.65 0.72
CA LEU A 5 4.04 10.78 0.54
C LEU A 5 2.70 10.41 1.16
N ILE A 6 2.16 11.32 1.95
CA ILE A 6 0.85 11.12 2.57
C ILE A 6 -0.18 11.98 1.85
N VAL A 7 -1.27 11.35 1.38
CA VAL A 7 -2.36 12.04 0.69
C VAL A 7 -3.63 11.85 1.52
N ASP A 8 -4.05 12.91 2.19
CA ASP A 8 -5.20 12.90 3.08
C ASP A 8 -5.66 14.34 3.28
N ASP A 9 -6.95 14.61 3.08
CA ASP A 9 -7.46 15.97 3.23
C ASP A 9 -7.71 16.36 4.69
N ASP A 10 -7.66 15.40 5.60
CA ASP A 10 -7.76 15.69 7.04
C ASP A 10 -6.36 15.93 7.59
N ALA A 11 -6.08 17.18 7.94
CA ALA A 11 -4.76 17.58 8.40
C ALA A 11 -4.32 16.84 9.66
N MET A 12 -5.27 16.54 10.55
CA MET A 12 -4.93 15.84 11.79
C MET A 12 -4.55 14.39 11.53
N VAL A 13 -5.27 13.73 10.62
CA VAL A 13 -4.97 12.36 10.24
C VAL A 13 -3.64 12.30 9.50
N ALA A 14 -3.41 13.25 8.60
CA ALA A 14 -2.14 13.31 7.88
C ALA A 14 -0.97 13.47 8.83
N GLU A 15 -1.12 14.34 9.84
CA GLU A 15 -0.06 14.55 10.83
C GLU A 15 0.17 13.30 11.68
N LEU A 16 -0.90 12.61 12.05
CA LEU A 16 -0.78 11.36 12.81
C LEU A 16 -0.02 10.31 12.00
N ASN A 17 -0.38 10.17 10.73
CA ASN A 17 0.31 9.21 9.87
C ASN A 17 1.76 9.60 9.66
N ARG A 18 2.04 10.89 9.55
CA ARG A 18 3.41 11.37 9.43
C ARG A 18 4.24 10.97 10.64
N ARG A 19 3.65 11.08 11.83
CA ARG A 19 4.33 10.67 13.06
C ARG A 19 4.59 9.17 13.08
N TYR A 20 3.64 8.38 12.61
CA TYR A 20 3.85 6.94 12.53
C TYR A 20 5.00 6.61 11.60
N VAL A 21 5.07 7.27 10.44
CA VAL A 21 6.17 7.07 9.49
C VAL A 21 7.50 7.45 10.14
N ALA A 22 7.52 8.57 10.85
CA ALA A 22 8.77 9.06 11.48
C ALA A 22 9.30 8.11 12.54
N GLN A 23 8.44 7.28 13.13
CA GLN A 23 8.87 6.31 14.13
C GLN A 23 9.48 5.06 13.51
N LEU A 24 9.30 4.85 12.21
CA LEU A 24 9.82 3.66 11.54
C LEU A 24 11.20 3.97 10.97
N SER A 25 12.18 3.17 11.39
CA SER A 25 13.55 3.34 10.93
C SER A 25 13.63 3.12 9.42
N GLY A 26 14.32 4.01 8.72
CA GLY A 26 14.51 3.90 7.29
C GLY A 26 13.41 4.53 6.44
N PHE A 27 12.36 5.06 7.07
CA PHE A 27 11.27 5.72 6.36
C PHE A 27 11.32 7.22 6.63
N HIS A 28 10.97 8.00 5.61
CA HIS A 28 10.97 9.46 5.71
C HIS A 28 9.72 9.99 5.01
N CYS A 29 8.95 10.80 5.72
CA CYS A 29 7.79 11.46 5.11
C CYS A 29 8.31 12.71 4.38
N CYS A 30 8.28 12.68 3.06
CA CYS A 30 8.79 13.78 2.25
C CYS A 30 7.74 14.85 2.00
N GLY A 31 6.48 14.61 2.36
CA GLY A 31 5.44 15.61 2.21
C GLY A 31 4.06 15.07 2.50
N THR A 32 3.11 15.98 2.63
CA THR A 32 1.70 15.65 2.76
C THR A 32 0.93 16.47 1.73
N ALA A 33 -0.10 15.87 1.16
CA ALA A 33 -0.95 16.55 0.17
C ALA A 33 -2.40 16.42 0.60
N SER A 34 -3.10 17.54 0.63
CA SER A 34 -4.51 17.57 1.01
C SER A 34 -5.44 17.46 -0.18
N THR A 35 -4.91 17.48 -1.40
CA THR A 35 -5.69 17.33 -2.64
C THR A 35 -4.91 16.44 -3.59
N LEU A 36 -5.62 15.89 -4.57
CA LEU A 36 -4.96 15.07 -5.59
C LEU A 36 -4.06 15.91 -6.49
N GLU A 37 -4.45 17.16 -6.75
CA GLU A 37 -3.61 18.03 -7.54
C GLU A 37 -2.28 18.30 -6.87
N LYS A 38 -2.33 18.55 -5.55
CA LYS A 38 -1.10 18.77 -4.78
C LYS A 38 -0.25 17.51 -4.75
N ALA A 39 -0.89 16.36 -4.63
CA ALA A 39 -0.19 15.07 -4.67
C ALA A 39 0.53 14.90 -6.00
N LYS A 40 -0.15 15.18 -7.11
CA LYS A 40 0.46 15.07 -8.44
C LYS A 40 1.65 16.03 -8.57
N GLU A 41 1.51 17.23 -8.05
CA GLU A 41 2.60 18.19 -8.08
C GLU A 41 3.83 17.67 -7.37
N ILE A 42 3.64 17.10 -6.19
CA ILE A 42 4.75 16.54 -5.43
C ILE A 42 5.37 15.35 -6.15
N ILE A 43 4.53 14.47 -6.69
CA ILE A 43 5.01 13.25 -7.34
C ILE A 43 5.78 13.55 -8.61
N PHE A 44 5.27 14.47 -9.43
CA PHE A 44 5.80 14.65 -10.78
C PHE A 44 6.66 15.89 -10.96
N HIS A 45 6.55 16.88 -10.08
CA HIS A 45 7.19 18.18 -10.31
C HIS A 45 8.07 18.69 -9.18
N SER A 46 8.12 18.02 -8.04
CA SER A 46 8.92 18.51 -6.92
C SER A 46 10.38 18.06 -6.95
N GLY A 47 10.69 17.10 -7.81
CA GLY A 47 12.03 16.53 -7.85
C GLY A 47 12.30 15.47 -6.80
N HIS A 48 11.35 15.22 -5.91
CA HIS A 48 11.48 14.15 -4.94
C HIS A 48 11.21 12.80 -5.58
N HIS A 49 11.99 11.81 -5.20
CA HIS A 49 11.71 10.44 -5.58
C HIS A 49 10.77 9.86 -4.53
N ILE A 50 9.56 9.51 -4.93
CA ILE A 50 8.56 8.95 -4.04
C ILE A 50 8.57 7.43 -4.20
N ASP A 51 8.75 6.72 -3.09
CA ASP A 51 8.75 5.25 -3.10
C ASP A 51 7.40 4.68 -2.74
N LEU A 52 6.68 5.35 -1.85
CA LEU A 52 5.44 4.83 -1.30
C LEU A 52 4.46 5.97 -1.04
N ILE A 53 3.20 5.76 -1.40
CA ILE A 53 2.14 6.73 -1.15
C ILE A 53 1.14 6.11 -0.19
N LEU A 54 0.83 6.84 0.89
CA LEU A 54 -0.26 6.49 1.80
C LEU A 54 -1.46 7.32 1.37
N LEU A 55 -2.48 6.66 0.83
CA LEU A 55 -3.56 7.33 0.13
C LEU A 55 -4.89 7.13 0.84
N ASP A 56 -5.56 8.23 1.19
CA ASP A 56 -6.94 8.19 1.64
C ASP A 56 -7.87 8.24 0.43
N ILE A 57 -8.89 7.41 0.44
CA ILE A 57 -9.85 7.36 -0.66
C ILE A 57 -10.95 8.39 -0.50
N TYR A 58 -11.55 8.47 0.70
CA TYR A 58 -12.69 9.35 0.92
C TYR A 58 -12.23 10.73 1.37
N MET A 59 -11.95 11.57 0.41
CA MET A 59 -11.63 12.98 0.65
C MET A 59 -12.87 13.81 0.38
N GLN A 60 -12.96 14.97 1.03
CA GLN A 60 -14.20 15.74 1.01
C GLN A 60 -14.67 16.09 -0.38
N LYS A 61 -13.76 16.48 -1.25
CA LYS A 61 -14.10 16.98 -2.58
C LYS A 61 -13.64 16.05 -3.69
N GLU A 62 -12.96 14.98 -3.38
CA GLU A 62 -12.35 14.10 -4.36
C GLU A 62 -12.37 12.67 -3.88
N ASN A 63 -12.22 11.77 -4.83
CA ASN A 63 -12.04 10.36 -4.53
C ASN A 63 -10.57 10.02 -4.77
N GLY A 64 -9.89 9.56 -3.72
CA GLY A 64 -8.46 9.23 -3.83
C GLY A 64 -8.15 8.18 -4.88
N LEU A 65 -9.12 7.32 -5.19
CA LEU A 65 -8.91 6.31 -6.24
C LEU A 65 -8.59 6.93 -7.59
N ASP A 66 -9.00 8.18 -7.82
CA ASP A 66 -8.72 8.85 -9.10
C ASP A 66 -7.23 9.10 -9.31
N LEU A 67 -6.43 9.03 -8.26
CA LEU A 67 -4.99 9.17 -8.41
C LEU A 67 -4.35 7.92 -9.04
N LEU A 68 -4.94 6.76 -8.82
CA LEU A 68 -4.34 5.50 -9.26
C LEU A 68 -4.19 5.38 -10.77
N PRO A 69 -5.23 5.71 -11.57
CA PRO A 69 -5.04 5.67 -13.03
C PRO A 69 -3.98 6.64 -13.51
N VAL A 70 -3.86 7.80 -12.86
CA VAL A 70 -2.85 8.80 -13.23
C VAL A 70 -1.45 8.24 -12.99
N LEU A 71 -1.23 7.63 -11.84
CA LEU A 71 0.07 7.02 -11.53
C LEU A 71 0.41 5.94 -12.53
N HIS A 72 -0.58 5.14 -12.89
CA HIS A 72 -0.39 4.05 -13.83
C HIS A 72 -0.05 4.57 -15.23
N SER A 73 -0.81 5.56 -15.71
CA SER A 73 -0.63 6.09 -17.06
C SER A 73 0.68 6.85 -17.21
N GLU A 74 1.17 7.46 -16.13
CA GLU A 74 2.44 8.19 -16.17
C GLU A 74 3.65 7.29 -15.91
N GLY A 75 3.42 6.00 -15.70
CA GLY A 75 4.51 5.07 -15.47
C GLY A 75 5.23 5.28 -14.15
N CYS A 76 4.56 5.85 -13.17
CA CYS A 76 5.14 6.04 -11.85
C CYS A 76 5.40 4.71 -11.18
N LYS A 77 6.60 4.55 -10.64
CA LYS A 77 7.00 3.30 -10.02
C LYS A 77 6.80 3.28 -8.51
N CYS A 78 6.11 4.28 -7.99
CA CYS A 78 5.79 4.31 -6.57
C CYS A 78 4.65 3.33 -6.27
N ASP A 79 4.70 2.75 -5.09
CA ASP A 79 3.63 1.86 -4.64
C ASP A 79 2.64 2.62 -3.77
N VAL A 80 1.44 2.07 -3.62
CA VAL A 80 0.37 2.72 -2.88
C VAL A 80 -0.17 1.78 -1.81
N ILE A 81 -0.28 2.29 -0.60
CA ILE A 81 -1.03 1.66 0.50
C ILE A 81 -2.23 2.56 0.75
N VAL A 82 -3.42 1.99 0.70
CA VAL A 82 -4.64 2.74 0.98
C VAL A 82 -4.88 2.77 2.49
N ILE A 83 -5.24 3.93 3.02
CA ILE A 83 -5.63 4.10 4.41
C ILE A 83 -6.95 4.84 4.40
N SER A 84 -8.06 4.13 4.64
CA SER A 84 -9.38 4.72 4.42
C SER A 84 -10.41 4.13 5.35
N SER A 85 -11.48 4.89 5.60
CA SER A 85 -12.65 4.39 6.29
C SER A 85 -13.54 3.56 5.38
N ALA A 86 -13.28 3.54 4.08
CA ALA A 86 -14.08 2.76 3.14
C ALA A 86 -13.81 1.28 3.34
N ALA A 87 -14.86 0.53 3.65
CA ALA A 87 -14.75 -0.91 3.89
C ALA A 87 -15.67 -1.71 2.98
N ASP A 88 -16.30 -1.09 1.99
CA ASP A 88 -17.20 -1.78 1.08
C ASP A 88 -16.41 -2.56 0.03
N ALA A 89 -16.99 -3.67 -0.39
CA ALA A 89 -16.30 -4.60 -1.29
C ALA A 89 -15.92 -3.96 -2.62
N THR A 90 -16.77 -3.09 -3.15
CA THR A 90 -16.51 -2.46 -4.44
C THR A 90 -15.25 -1.60 -4.38
N THR A 91 -15.14 -0.74 -3.36
CA THR A 91 -13.99 0.13 -3.20
C THR A 91 -12.71 -0.67 -3.00
N ILE A 92 -12.77 -1.71 -2.17
CA ILE A 92 -11.61 -2.56 -1.92
C ILE A 92 -11.18 -3.27 -3.21
N LYS A 93 -12.14 -3.82 -3.95
CA LYS A 93 -11.82 -4.50 -5.21
C LYS A 93 -11.19 -3.55 -6.22
N ASP A 94 -11.74 -2.35 -6.35
CA ASP A 94 -11.20 -1.37 -7.28
C ASP A 94 -9.77 -0.99 -6.92
N SER A 95 -9.51 -0.82 -5.63
CA SER A 95 -8.16 -0.51 -5.15
C SER A 95 -7.18 -1.62 -5.50
N LEU A 96 -7.58 -2.86 -5.21
CA LEU A 96 -6.72 -4.01 -5.49
C LEU A 96 -6.50 -4.20 -6.99
N HIS A 97 -7.51 -3.89 -7.78
CA HIS A 97 -7.41 -3.98 -9.24
C HIS A 97 -6.33 -3.04 -9.77
N TYR A 98 -6.18 -1.87 -9.17
CA TYR A 98 -5.13 -0.92 -9.55
C TYR A 98 -3.77 -1.28 -8.95
N GLY A 99 -3.68 -2.35 -8.18
CA GLY A 99 -2.39 -2.84 -7.72
C GLY A 99 -1.88 -2.21 -6.44
N VAL A 100 -2.77 -1.70 -5.57
CA VAL A 100 -2.32 -1.21 -4.27
C VAL A 100 -1.72 -2.38 -3.50
N VAL A 101 -0.68 -2.11 -2.72
CA VAL A 101 0.05 -3.18 -2.06
C VAL A 101 -0.55 -3.58 -0.72
N ASP A 102 -1.37 -2.71 -0.13
CA ASP A 102 -2.06 -3.03 1.11
C ASP A 102 -3.23 -2.07 1.30
N TYR A 103 -4.14 -2.41 2.21
CA TYR A 103 -5.34 -1.63 2.46
C TYR A 103 -5.61 -1.63 3.97
N LEU A 104 -5.53 -0.47 4.59
CA LEU A 104 -5.77 -0.30 6.02
C LEU A 104 -7.10 0.41 6.22
N ILE A 105 -8.00 -0.22 6.98
CA ILE A 105 -9.32 0.35 7.27
C ILE A 105 -9.23 1.12 8.58
N LYS A 106 -9.62 2.38 8.55
CA LYS A 106 -9.67 3.22 9.76
C LYS A 106 -10.84 2.80 10.64
N PRO A 107 -10.69 2.81 11.96
CA PRO A 107 -9.45 3.03 12.69
C PRO A 107 -8.58 1.78 12.70
N PHE A 108 -7.27 1.99 12.68
CA PHE A 108 -6.31 0.87 12.72
C PHE A 108 -5.34 1.08 13.86
N GLN A 109 -4.69 0.00 14.28
CA GLN A 109 -3.68 0.07 15.32
C GLN A 109 -2.32 0.38 14.72
N ALA A 110 -1.47 1.01 15.52
CA ALA A 110 -0.12 1.35 15.08
C ALA A 110 0.65 0.12 14.62
N SER A 111 0.42 -1.03 15.26
CA SER A 111 1.08 -2.27 14.86
C SER A 111 0.70 -2.70 13.46
N ARG A 112 -0.55 -2.49 13.05
CA ARG A 112 -0.98 -2.83 11.69
C ARG A 112 -0.34 -1.90 10.66
N PHE A 113 -0.22 -0.62 11.00
CA PHE A 113 0.46 0.35 10.15
C PHE A 113 1.91 -0.05 9.95
N GLU A 114 2.60 -0.36 11.04
CA GLU A 114 3.99 -0.78 10.98
C GLU A 114 4.15 -2.06 10.15
N GLU A 115 3.26 -3.01 10.34
CA GLU A 115 3.29 -4.26 9.60
C GLU A 115 3.17 -4.01 8.09
N ALA A 116 2.28 -3.11 7.69
CA ALA A 116 2.08 -2.81 6.28
C ALA A 116 3.34 -2.23 5.63
N LEU A 117 3.96 -1.27 6.30
CA LEU A 117 5.12 -0.60 5.73
C LEU A 117 6.37 -1.48 5.77
N THR A 118 6.60 -2.16 6.88
CA THR A 118 7.79 -3.02 6.97
C THR A 118 7.64 -4.26 6.10
N GLY A 119 6.43 -4.79 5.97
CA GLY A 119 6.19 -5.92 5.07
C GLY A 119 6.43 -5.54 3.62
N TRP A 120 5.96 -4.37 3.23
CA TRP A 120 6.21 -3.86 1.88
C TRP A 120 7.71 -3.69 1.64
N ARG A 121 8.42 -3.12 2.60
CA ARG A 121 9.87 -2.90 2.46
C ARG A 121 10.62 -4.22 2.29
N GLN A 122 10.26 -5.23 3.06
CA GLN A 122 10.92 -6.52 2.98
C GLN A 122 10.75 -7.14 1.60
N LYS A 123 9.55 -7.09 1.05
CA LYS A 123 9.29 -7.62 -0.29
C LYS A 123 10.05 -6.85 -1.37
N LYS A 124 10.07 -5.53 -1.24
CA LYS A 124 10.77 -4.69 -2.21
C LYS A 124 12.27 -4.96 -2.18
N MET A 125 12.84 -5.05 -0.99
CA MET A 125 14.27 -5.31 -0.86
C MET A 125 14.64 -6.71 -1.38
N ALA A 126 13.79 -7.69 -1.14
CA ALA A 126 14.02 -9.03 -1.64
C ALA A 126 14.04 -9.06 -3.17
N LEU A 127 13.10 -8.36 -3.80
CA LEU A 127 13.05 -8.29 -5.26
C LEU A 127 14.27 -7.58 -5.85
N GLU A 128 14.72 -6.53 -5.19
CA GLU A 128 15.90 -5.78 -5.67
C GLU A 128 17.19 -6.56 -5.48
N LYS A 129 17.22 -7.42 -4.47
CA LYS A 129 18.43 -8.16 -4.13
C LYS A 129 18.70 -9.33 -5.08
N HIS A 130 17.63 -9.91 -5.63
CA HIS A 130 17.73 -11.07 -6.51
C HIS A 130 17.48 -10.67 -7.95
N GLN A 131 18.38 -11.12 -8.83
CA GLN A 131 18.22 -10.87 -10.25
C GLN A 131 17.34 -11.94 -10.90
N TYR A 132 17.41 -13.17 -10.39
CA TYR A 132 16.65 -14.29 -10.92
C TYR A 132 16.04 -15.06 -9.77
N TYR A 133 14.85 -15.62 -10.01
CA TYR A 133 14.14 -16.44 -9.04
C TYR A 133 13.78 -17.77 -9.67
N ASP A 134 13.88 -18.87 -8.92
CA ASP A 134 13.22 -20.10 -9.32
C ASP A 134 11.78 -20.07 -8.79
N GLN A 135 10.99 -21.09 -9.16
CA GLN A 135 9.58 -21.08 -8.81
C GLN A 135 9.37 -21.15 -7.29
N ALA A 136 10.18 -21.93 -6.59
CA ALA A 136 10.04 -22.06 -5.16
C ALA A 136 10.32 -20.74 -4.43
N GLU A 137 11.36 -20.04 -4.85
CA GLU A 137 11.70 -18.75 -4.27
C GLU A 137 10.60 -17.71 -4.55
N LEU A 138 10.07 -17.74 -5.77
CA LEU A 138 9.03 -16.81 -6.14
C LEU A 138 7.74 -17.07 -5.34
N ASP A 139 7.39 -18.34 -5.17
CA ASP A 139 6.21 -18.71 -4.38
C ASP A 139 6.37 -18.27 -2.94
N GLN A 140 7.57 -18.42 -2.39
CA GLN A 140 7.83 -17.99 -1.02
C GLN A 140 7.66 -16.48 -0.89
N LEU A 141 8.11 -15.71 -1.85
CA LEU A 141 8.00 -14.26 -1.83
C LEU A 141 6.54 -13.82 -1.90
N ILE A 142 5.77 -14.43 -2.79
CA ILE A 142 4.39 -14.02 -3.02
C ILE A 142 3.47 -14.53 -1.92
N HIS A 143 3.65 -15.77 -1.47
CA HIS A 143 2.72 -16.42 -0.55
C HIS A 143 3.27 -16.60 0.85
N GLY A 144 4.55 -16.32 1.07
CA GLY A 144 5.19 -16.62 2.33
C GLY A 144 4.57 -15.94 3.53
N SER A 145 4.18 -14.69 3.38
CA SER A 145 3.61 -13.96 4.51
C SER A 145 2.23 -14.48 4.87
N SER A 146 1.46 -14.94 3.89
CA SER A 146 0.15 -15.47 4.22
C SER A 146 0.23 -16.86 4.81
N SER A 147 1.28 -17.60 4.54
CA SER A 147 1.42 -18.92 5.14
C SER A 147 1.68 -18.85 6.64
N ASN A 148 2.11 -17.72 7.11
CA ASN A 148 2.34 -17.57 8.55
C ASN A 148 1.08 -17.61 9.32
N GLU A 149 0.05 -17.34 8.71
CA GLU A 149 -1.15 -17.42 9.38
C GLU A 149 -1.78 -18.64 9.21
N GLN A 150 -1.37 -19.53 8.87
CA GLN A 150 -2.02 -20.62 8.75
C GLN A 150 -3.16 -20.70 9.30
N ASP A 151 -3.47 -20.11 9.04
CA ASP A 151 -4.46 -20.17 9.40
C ASP A 151 -4.95 -21.25 8.86
N PRO A 152 -4.88 -22.00 9.29
CA PRO A 152 -5.22 -23.10 8.72
C PRO A 152 -6.60 -23.22 8.42
N ARG A 153 -7.08 -22.96 8.30
CA ARG A 153 -8.12 -22.98 7.88
C ARG A 153 -8.45 -22.67 6.75
N ARG A 154 -7.99 -22.82 6.33
CA ARG A 154 -8.19 -22.32 5.33
C ARG A 154 -8.07 -22.92 4.40
N LEU A 155 -8.17 -23.42 4.57
CA LEU A 155 -8.22 -23.92 3.85
C LEU A 155 -8.29 -24.45 3.17
N PRO A 156 -8.24 -24.84 3.00
CA PRO A 156 -8.31 -25.21 2.31
C PRO A 156 -8.53 -25.63 1.58
N LYS A 157 -8.54 -25.94 1.39
CA LYS A 157 -8.86 -26.10 0.95
C LYS A 157 -9.10 -25.92 0.30
N GLY A 158 -9.12 -26.17 -0.18
CA GLY A 158 -9.40 -25.84 -0.36
C GLY A 158 -9.41 -25.53 -0.93
N LEU A 159 -9.54 -25.92 -1.19
CA LEU A 159 -9.74 -25.50 -1.34
C LEU A 159 -9.62 -25.18 -1.80
N THR A 160 -9.64 -25.27 -2.01
CA THR A 160 -9.76 -24.90 -2.14
C THR A 160 -9.77 -24.61 -2.73
N PRO A 161 -9.77 -24.85 -3.05
CA PRO A 161 -10.02 -24.41 -3.41
C PRO A 161 -10.27 -24.03 -3.96
N GLN A 162 -10.31 -24.06 -4.27
CA GLN A 162 -10.67 -23.47 -4.34
C GLN A 162 -10.78 -22.80 -4.29
N THR A 163 -10.67 -22.87 -4.31
CA THR A 163 -10.74 -22.07 -3.94
C THR A 163 -10.47 -21.48 -3.98
N LEU A 164 -10.28 -21.54 -4.19
CA LEU A 164 -10.03 -20.76 -4.06
C LEU A 164 -9.75 -20.20 -4.52
N ARG A 165 -9.65 -20.27 -4.93
CA ARG A 165 -9.52 -19.56 -5.16
C ARG A 165 -9.39 -18.72 -5.52
N THR A 166 -9.32 -18.51 -5.66
CA THR A 166 -9.30 -17.44 -5.61
C THR A 166 -9.11 -16.74 -5.60
N LEU A 167 -8.65 -16.54 -5.56
CA LEU A 167 -8.42 -15.63 -5.22
C LEU A 167 -8.01 -15.10 -5.40
N CYS A 168 -7.59 -14.86 -5.65
CA CYS A 168 -7.38 -14.13 -5.65
C CYS A 168 -7.44 -13.90 -5.53
#